data_c33d9604451900840c03377b1f82da04
#
_entry.id   c33d9604451900840c03377b1f82da04
#
_cell.length_a   1.000
_cell.length_b   1.000
_cell.length_c   1.000
_cell.angle_alpha   90.00
_cell.angle_beta   90.00
_cell.angle_gamma   90.00
#
_symmetry.space_group_name_H-M   'P 1'
#
loop_
_entity.id
_entity.type
_entity.pdbx_description
1 polymer ?
#
loop_
_entity_poly.entity_id
_entity_poly.type
_entity_poly.pdbx_seq_one_letter_code
_entity_poly.pdbx_strand_id
1 'polypeptide(L)'
;NLHSIYVDQWDWEKVITREDRNEAYLERTAARIHAAVLEAETVLHSRFPALHPRLPANLTFVTSEELFDQYPGLAPEEREQAFVKKHRAVFVKHIGWPLGDGRPHGVRAPDYDDWSLNGDLLYYHPELDCCLEVSSMGIRVDASSMFRQLNAADARARLDLPFHRAVMEEKLPLTIGGGIGQSRLCMLLLRKAHVGEVQVSVWPAGVEEAMAAGGIRLL
;
A
#
# COMPACT_ATOMS: atom_id res chain seq x y z
N ASN A 1 9.55 13.73 -3.69
CA ASN A 1 9.81 13.04 -4.96
C ASN A 1 8.76 11.98 -5.31
N LEU A 2 8.04 11.43 -4.32
CA LEU A 2 7.11 10.31 -4.48
C LEU A 2 5.63 10.73 -4.59
N HIS A 3 5.33 12.01 -4.40
CA HIS A 3 3.97 12.53 -4.36
C HIS A 3 3.78 13.68 -5.33
N SER A 4 2.58 13.78 -5.90
CA SER A 4 2.09 14.93 -6.63
C SER A 4 0.68 15.30 -6.13
N ILE A 5 0.13 16.41 -6.59
CA ILE A 5 -1.27 16.78 -6.30
C ILE A 5 -2.28 15.94 -7.08
N TYR A 6 -1.82 15.15 -8.03
CA TYR A 6 -2.64 14.29 -8.88
C TYR A 6 -2.23 12.83 -8.69
N VAL A 7 -3.20 11.95 -8.51
CA VAL A 7 -2.99 10.51 -8.29
C VAL A 7 -3.87 9.71 -9.22
N ASP A 8 -3.25 8.82 -10.00
CA ASP A 8 -3.93 7.77 -10.75
C ASP A 8 -3.68 6.41 -10.10
N GLN A 9 -4.77 5.66 -9.92
CA GLN A 9 -4.70 4.30 -9.38
C GLN A 9 -5.47 3.33 -10.29
N TRP A 10 -5.05 2.08 -10.30
CA TRP A 10 -5.91 0.97 -10.67
C TRP A 10 -6.62 0.52 -9.41
N ASP A 11 -7.81 1.09 -9.19
CA ASP A 11 -8.67 0.66 -8.09
C ASP A 11 -9.44 -0.59 -8.52
N TRP A 12 -9.53 -1.53 -7.61
CA TRP A 12 -10.22 -2.78 -7.85
C TRP A 12 -11.00 -3.22 -6.61
N GLU A 13 -12.10 -3.94 -6.86
CA GLU A 13 -12.95 -4.49 -5.84
C GLU A 13 -13.44 -5.85 -6.29
N LYS A 14 -13.37 -6.86 -5.44
CA LYS A 14 -13.77 -8.24 -5.72
C LYS A 14 -14.71 -8.74 -4.63
N VAL A 15 -15.87 -9.26 -5.04
CA VAL A 15 -16.79 -9.96 -4.13
C VAL A 15 -16.15 -11.25 -3.64
N ILE A 16 -16.27 -11.51 -2.36
CA ILE A 16 -15.76 -12.70 -1.67
C ILE A 16 -16.86 -13.35 -0.83
N THR A 17 -16.63 -14.59 -0.43
CA THR A 17 -17.49 -15.29 0.50
C THR A 17 -17.09 -15.02 1.95
N ARG A 18 -17.91 -15.47 2.91
CA ARG A 18 -17.56 -15.37 4.33
C ARG A 18 -16.36 -16.26 4.68
N GLU A 19 -16.22 -17.40 4.02
CA GLU A 19 -15.10 -18.33 4.18
C GLU A 19 -13.78 -17.73 3.65
N ASP A 20 -13.84 -16.85 2.66
CA ASP A 20 -12.67 -16.14 2.11
C ASP A 20 -12.20 -15.00 3.03
N ARG A 21 -13.01 -14.60 4.04
CA ARG A 21 -12.70 -13.49 4.92
C ARG A 21 -11.67 -13.91 5.98
N ASN A 22 -10.43 -14.16 5.54
CA ASN A 22 -9.33 -14.61 6.38
C ASN A 22 -7.98 -14.12 5.85
N GLU A 23 -6.96 -14.18 6.71
CA GLU A 23 -5.60 -13.73 6.42
C GLU A 23 -4.96 -14.48 5.25
N ALA A 24 -5.15 -15.79 5.16
CA ALA A 24 -4.61 -16.58 4.06
C ALA A 24 -5.14 -16.16 2.69
N TYR A 25 -6.39 -15.68 2.62
CA TYR A 25 -6.95 -15.13 1.40
C TYR A 25 -6.34 -13.77 1.03
N LEU A 26 -6.13 -12.89 2.03
CA LEU A 26 -5.45 -11.61 1.86
C LEU A 26 -4.02 -11.84 1.32
N GLU A 27 -3.25 -12.71 1.96
CA GLU A 27 -1.88 -13.03 1.54
C GLU A 27 -1.80 -13.60 0.13
N ARG A 28 -2.69 -14.56 -0.22
CA ARG A 28 -2.78 -15.07 -1.59
C ARG A 28 -3.11 -13.99 -2.61
N THR A 29 -3.93 -13.01 -2.24
CA THR A 29 -4.28 -11.89 -3.12
C THR A 29 -3.09 -10.96 -3.31
N ALA A 30 -2.39 -10.59 -2.24
CA ALA A 30 -1.16 -9.80 -2.29
C ALA A 30 -0.07 -10.50 -3.12
N ALA A 31 0.12 -11.80 -2.92
CA ALA A 31 1.07 -12.59 -3.72
C ALA A 31 0.73 -12.62 -5.22
N ARG A 32 -0.56 -12.65 -5.58
CA ARG A 32 -1.00 -12.58 -6.98
C ARG A 32 -0.72 -11.21 -7.61
N ILE A 33 -0.91 -10.14 -6.85
CA ILE A 33 -0.57 -8.78 -7.32
C ILE A 33 0.95 -8.66 -7.49
N HIS A 34 1.74 -9.16 -6.53
CA HIS A 34 3.20 -9.21 -6.67
C HIS A 34 3.63 -10.00 -7.92
N ALA A 35 3.03 -11.15 -8.18
CA ALA A 35 3.31 -11.94 -9.39
C ALA A 35 3.01 -11.16 -10.69
N ALA A 36 1.92 -10.39 -10.72
CA ALA A 36 1.61 -9.53 -11.87
C ALA A 36 2.65 -8.40 -12.06
N VAL A 37 3.17 -7.85 -10.96
CA VAL A 37 4.27 -6.85 -11.01
C VAL A 37 5.55 -7.47 -11.58
N LEU A 38 5.89 -8.70 -11.18
CA LEU A 38 7.05 -9.43 -11.72
C LEU A 38 6.90 -9.73 -13.24
N GLU A 39 5.69 -10.08 -13.66
CA GLU A 39 5.41 -10.29 -15.07
C GLU A 39 5.54 -8.98 -15.86
N ALA A 40 5.03 -7.87 -15.33
CA ALA A 40 5.21 -6.54 -15.94
C ALA A 40 6.69 -6.16 -16.06
N GLU A 41 7.51 -6.43 -15.03
CA GLU A 41 8.98 -6.23 -15.08
C GLU A 41 9.61 -7.09 -16.18
N THR A 42 9.20 -8.34 -16.32
CA THR A 42 9.70 -9.27 -17.35
C THR A 42 9.35 -8.79 -18.76
N VAL A 43 8.10 -8.36 -18.99
CA VAL A 43 7.65 -7.79 -20.28
C VAL A 43 8.42 -6.51 -20.59
N LEU A 44 8.62 -5.65 -19.59
CA LEU A 44 9.39 -4.41 -19.76
C LEU A 44 10.83 -4.73 -20.16
N HIS A 45 11.49 -5.66 -19.50
CA HIS A 45 12.85 -6.10 -19.83
C HIS A 45 12.95 -6.65 -21.28
N SER A 46 11.95 -7.42 -21.72
CA SER A 46 11.94 -7.96 -23.09
C SER A 46 11.92 -6.88 -24.17
N ARG A 47 11.32 -5.73 -23.87
CA ARG A 47 11.25 -4.56 -24.77
C ARG A 47 12.41 -3.58 -24.60
N PHE A 48 12.92 -3.49 -23.37
CA PHE A 48 14.00 -2.57 -22.97
C PHE A 48 15.07 -3.33 -22.20
N PRO A 49 15.98 -4.08 -22.86
CA PRO A 49 16.95 -4.94 -22.21
C PRO A 49 17.87 -4.27 -21.18
N ALA A 50 18.04 -2.96 -21.24
CA ALA A 50 18.79 -2.20 -20.24
C ALA A 50 18.11 -2.19 -18.85
N LEU A 51 16.79 -2.43 -18.78
CA LEU A 51 16.03 -2.52 -17.55
C LEU A 51 15.99 -3.99 -17.06
N HIS A 52 17.11 -4.49 -16.55
CA HIS A 52 17.19 -5.86 -16.03
C HIS A 52 16.25 -6.06 -14.82
N PRO A 53 15.58 -7.23 -14.70
CA PRO A 53 14.75 -7.55 -13.52
C PRO A 53 15.54 -7.42 -12.21
N ARG A 54 14.91 -6.84 -11.19
CA ARG A 54 15.51 -6.59 -9.86
C ARG A 54 14.62 -6.99 -8.70
N LEU A 55 13.32 -7.17 -8.97
CA LEU A 55 12.38 -7.52 -7.93
C LEU A 55 12.60 -8.98 -7.49
N PRO A 56 12.52 -9.27 -6.19
CA PRO A 56 12.66 -10.66 -5.72
C PRO A 56 11.44 -11.48 -6.13
N ALA A 57 11.66 -12.75 -6.41
CA ALA A 57 10.58 -13.68 -6.77
C ALA A 57 9.57 -13.90 -5.64
N ASN A 58 9.99 -13.76 -4.38
CA ASN A 58 9.17 -13.99 -3.21
C ASN A 58 8.75 -12.67 -2.56
N LEU A 59 7.48 -12.60 -2.15
CA LEU A 59 6.95 -11.55 -1.30
C LEU A 59 7.12 -11.97 0.16
N THR A 60 7.70 -11.11 0.99
CA THR A 60 7.84 -11.32 2.43
C THR A 60 6.62 -10.74 3.15
N PHE A 61 5.98 -11.52 4.01
CA PHE A 61 4.88 -11.06 4.85
C PHE A 61 5.39 -10.75 6.25
N VAL A 62 4.88 -9.69 6.85
CA VAL A 62 5.19 -9.25 8.22
C VAL A 62 3.98 -8.49 8.77
N THR A 63 3.69 -8.66 10.05
CA THR A 63 2.68 -7.84 10.72
C THR A 63 3.28 -6.54 11.24
N SER A 64 2.43 -5.53 11.44
CA SER A 64 2.84 -4.27 12.07
C SER A 64 3.39 -4.47 13.48
N GLU A 65 2.87 -5.46 14.24
CA GLU A 65 3.37 -5.83 15.57
C GLU A 65 4.77 -6.45 15.48
N GLU A 66 5.02 -7.40 14.56
CA GLU A 66 6.34 -7.98 14.34
C GLU A 66 7.38 -6.93 13.94
N LEU A 67 6.98 -5.92 13.13
CA LEU A 67 7.86 -4.78 12.82
C LEU A 67 8.15 -3.93 14.05
N PHE A 68 7.16 -3.69 14.90
CA PHE A 68 7.34 -2.98 16.16
C PHE A 68 8.31 -3.72 17.09
N ASP A 69 8.15 -5.02 17.25
CA ASP A 69 9.00 -5.86 18.10
C ASP A 69 10.44 -5.92 17.59
N GLN A 70 10.64 -5.97 16.27
CA GLN A 70 11.98 -5.99 15.67
C GLN A 70 12.69 -4.65 15.74
N TYR A 71 11.95 -3.53 15.73
CA TYR A 71 12.48 -2.18 15.69
C TYR A 71 11.75 -1.25 16.67
N PRO A 72 11.75 -1.53 17.98
CA PRO A 72 10.90 -0.82 18.94
C PRO A 72 11.23 0.65 19.11
N GLY A 73 12.46 1.07 18.78
CA GLY A 73 12.92 2.45 18.89
C GLY A 73 12.71 3.31 17.63
N LEU A 74 12.24 2.72 16.54
CA LEU A 74 12.07 3.43 15.27
C LEU A 74 10.62 3.91 15.07
N ALA A 75 10.44 5.00 14.34
CA ALA A 75 9.13 5.41 13.83
C ALA A 75 8.60 4.38 12.80
N PRO A 76 7.27 4.32 12.55
CA PRO A 76 6.67 3.36 11.61
C PRO A 76 7.35 3.34 10.24
N GLU A 77 7.57 4.50 9.63
CA GLU A 77 8.20 4.64 8.32
C GLU A 77 9.67 4.18 8.33
N GLU A 78 10.37 4.38 9.45
CA GLU A 78 11.76 3.93 9.62
C GLU A 78 11.82 2.39 9.78
N ARG A 79 10.83 1.77 10.44
CA ARG A 79 10.69 0.31 10.55
C ARG A 79 10.48 -0.31 9.16
N GLU A 80 9.55 0.25 8.38
CA GLU A 80 9.30 -0.17 6.99
C GLU A 80 10.56 -0.03 6.14
N GLN A 81 11.22 1.13 6.20
CA GLN A 81 12.46 1.39 5.47
C GLN A 81 13.54 0.35 5.80
N ALA A 82 13.77 0.07 7.08
CA ALA A 82 14.79 -0.89 7.53
C ALA A 82 14.46 -2.31 7.06
N PHE A 83 13.19 -2.72 7.19
CA PHE A 83 12.75 -4.07 6.83
C PHE A 83 12.70 -4.26 5.31
N VAL A 84 12.15 -3.30 4.57
CA VAL A 84 12.03 -3.34 3.10
C VAL A 84 13.41 -3.27 2.44
N LYS A 85 14.34 -2.51 2.99
CA LYS A 85 15.74 -2.47 2.50
C LYS A 85 16.40 -3.84 2.53
N LYS A 86 16.09 -4.67 3.53
CA LYS A 86 16.60 -6.03 3.70
C LYS A 86 15.87 -7.05 2.82
N HIS A 87 14.54 -6.98 2.77
CA HIS A 87 13.69 -8.02 2.14
C HIS A 87 13.25 -7.69 0.72
N ARG A 88 13.39 -6.41 0.29
CA ARG A 88 13.18 -5.89 -1.07
C ARG A 88 11.73 -5.80 -1.55
N ALA A 89 10.87 -6.78 -1.24
CA ALA A 89 9.43 -6.79 -1.48
C ALA A 89 8.73 -7.33 -0.22
N VAL A 90 7.85 -6.54 0.34
CA VAL A 90 7.21 -6.80 1.63
C VAL A 90 5.74 -6.47 1.56
N PHE A 91 4.92 -7.28 2.22
CA PHE A 91 3.53 -6.96 2.53
C PHE A 91 3.39 -6.81 4.04
N VAL A 92 3.21 -5.56 4.50
CA VAL A 92 2.99 -5.23 5.92
C VAL A 92 1.51 -5.36 6.23
N LYS A 93 1.16 -6.24 7.18
CA LYS A 93 -0.23 -6.56 7.55
C LYS A 93 -0.66 -5.90 8.85
N HIS A 94 -1.99 -5.91 9.10
CA HIS A 94 -2.64 -5.54 10.37
C HIS A 94 -2.38 -4.09 10.77
N ILE A 95 -2.60 -3.18 9.83
CA ILE A 95 -2.40 -1.74 10.05
C ILE A 95 -3.71 -1.10 10.53
N GLY A 96 -3.64 -0.35 11.65
CA GLY A 96 -4.77 0.40 12.20
C GLY A 96 -4.96 0.21 13.70
N TRP A 97 -4.78 -1.00 14.24
CA TRP A 97 -4.87 -1.25 15.67
C TRP A 97 -3.65 -0.68 16.42
N PRO A 98 -3.84 -0.22 17.68
CA PRO A 98 -2.73 0.16 18.54
C PRO A 98 -1.77 -1.02 18.77
N LEU A 99 -0.47 -0.75 18.70
CA LEU A 99 0.62 -1.68 19.00
C LEU A 99 0.96 -1.66 20.50
N GLY A 100 2.00 -2.36 20.90
CA GLY A 100 2.43 -2.47 22.29
C GLY A 100 2.72 -1.14 23.00
N ASP A 101 3.02 -0.07 22.27
CA ASP A 101 3.20 1.31 22.78
C ASP A 101 1.89 2.13 22.82
N GLY A 102 0.75 1.55 22.45
CA GLY A 102 -0.56 2.19 22.38
C GLY A 102 -0.81 3.05 21.13
N ARG A 103 0.12 3.07 20.15
CA ARG A 103 0.01 3.80 18.90
C ARG A 103 -0.15 2.83 17.73
N PRO A 104 -0.95 3.15 16.70
CA PRO A 104 -1.02 2.33 15.50
C PRO A 104 0.28 2.49 14.67
N HIS A 105 0.60 1.47 13.89
CA HIS A 105 1.67 1.56 12.89
C HIS A 105 1.41 2.63 11.84
N GLY A 106 0.15 2.73 11.40
CA GLY A 106 -0.33 3.76 10.47
C GLY A 106 -1.80 4.05 10.72
N VAL A 107 -2.23 5.27 10.43
CA VAL A 107 -3.63 5.66 10.57
C VAL A 107 -4.43 5.06 9.41
N ARG A 108 -5.53 4.37 9.74
CA ARG A 108 -6.48 3.80 8.77
C ARG A 108 -7.88 4.30 9.04
N ALA A 109 -8.65 4.53 7.97
CA ALA A 109 -10.07 4.81 8.09
C ALA A 109 -10.78 3.64 8.79
N PRO A 110 -11.63 3.90 9.81
CA PRO A 110 -12.25 2.83 10.60
C PRO A 110 -13.42 2.15 9.88
N ASP A 111 -13.79 2.62 8.73
CA ASP A 111 -14.98 2.25 7.98
C ASP A 111 -14.69 1.80 6.54
N TYR A 112 -13.47 1.39 6.27
CA TYR A 112 -13.03 0.93 4.95
C TYR A 112 -12.49 -0.50 5.00
N ASP A 113 -11.20 -0.71 5.29
CA ASP A 113 -10.62 -2.04 5.47
C ASP A 113 -10.74 -2.53 6.90
N ASP A 114 -10.89 -3.85 7.07
CA ASP A 114 -10.70 -4.49 8.37
C ASP A 114 -9.23 -4.39 8.77
N TRP A 115 -8.95 -3.72 9.90
CA TRP A 115 -7.59 -3.50 10.38
C TRP A 115 -6.81 -4.78 10.71
N SER A 116 -7.53 -5.89 10.87
CA SER A 116 -6.92 -7.22 11.05
C SER A 116 -6.73 -7.98 9.73
N LEU A 117 -7.21 -7.43 8.60
CA LEU A 117 -7.23 -8.09 7.30
C LEU A 117 -6.88 -7.10 6.17
N ASN A 118 -5.93 -6.21 6.43
CA ASN A 118 -5.41 -5.24 5.47
C ASN A 118 -3.88 -5.29 5.41
N GLY A 119 -3.32 -4.54 4.49
CA GLY A 119 -1.89 -4.31 4.43
C GLY A 119 -1.45 -3.51 3.22
N ASP A 120 -0.16 -3.15 3.24
CA ASP A 120 0.50 -2.36 2.22
C ASP A 120 1.60 -3.16 1.53
N LEU A 121 1.62 -3.09 0.20
CA LEU A 121 2.63 -3.70 -0.64
C LEU A 121 3.76 -2.71 -0.89
N LEU A 122 4.89 -2.99 -0.30
CA LEU A 122 6.06 -2.14 -0.23
C LEU A 122 7.22 -2.74 -1.02
N TYR A 123 7.92 -1.90 -1.78
CA TYR A 123 9.14 -2.28 -2.48
C TYR A 123 10.30 -1.37 -2.09
N TYR A 124 11.50 -1.93 -2.08
CA TYR A 124 12.70 -1.11 -1.98
C TYR A 124 13.01 -0.46 -3.32
N HIS A 125 13.17 0.85 -3.32
CA HIS A 125 13.53 1.64 -4.49
C HIS A 125 15.00 2.08 -4.40
N PRO A 126 15.92 1.40 -5.12
CA PRO A 126 17.37 1.64 -4.98
C PRO A 126 17.81 3.06 -5.37
N GLU A 127 17.17 3.64 -6.37
CA GLU A 127 17.53 4.97 -6.90
C GLU A 127 17.36 6.09 -5.86
N LEU A 128 16.45 5.88 -4.90
CA LEU A 128 16.18 6.82 -3.81
C LEU A 128 16.60 6.29 -2.44
N ASP A 129 17.11 5.06 -2.37
CA ASP A 129 17.37 4.33 -1.12
C ASP A 129 16.17 4.40 -0.17
N CYS A 130 14.96 4.17 -0.67
CA CYS A 130 13.74 4.31 0.12
C CYS A 130 12.78 3.14 -0.03
N CYS A 131 11.88 3.03 0.95
CA CYS A 131 10.67 2.24 0.88
C CYS A 131 9.65 2.95 -0.02
N LEU A 132 9.06 2.24 -0.97
CA LEU A 132 8.04 2.72 -1.87
C LEU A 132 6.77 1.89 -1.73
N GLU A 133 5.73 2.49 -1.17
CA GLU A 133 4.39 1.90 -1.15
C GLU A 133 3.79 1.97 -2.56
N VAL A 134 3.49 0.82 -3.15
CA VAL A 134 2.89 0.70 -4.49
C VAL A 134 1.40 0.42 -4.41
N SER A 135 0.95 -0.31 -3.39
CA SER A 135 -0.46 -0.67 -3.24
C SER A 135 -0.84 -0.77 -1.78
N SER A 136 -2.04 -0.29 -1.45
CA SER A 136 -2.73 -0.58 -0.21
C SER A 136 -3.98 -1.41 -0.53
N MET A 137 -4.27 -2.46 0.26
CA MET A 137 -5.42 -3.33 0.05
C MET A 137 -5.91 -3.95 1.35
N GLY A 138 -7.17 -4.39 1.34
CA GLY A 138 -7.74 -5.10 2.48
C GLY A 138 -9.06 -5.79 2.17
N ILE A 139 -9.39 -6.76 3.00
CA ILE A 139 -10.75 -7.26 3.10
C ILE A 139 -11.56 -6.16 3.78
N ARG A 140 -12.64 -5.73 3.13
CA ARG A 140 -13.46 -4.62 3.62
C ARG A 140 -14.14 -4.98 4.93
N VAL A 141 -14.50 -3.97 5.70
CA VAL A 141 -15.21 -4.16 6.96
C VAL A 141 -16.52 -4.92 6.77
N ASP A 142 -16.84 -5.80 7.71
CA ASP A 142 -18.17 -6.31 7.94
C ASP A 142 -18.82 -5.58 9.13
N ALA A 143 -20.05 -5.94 9.50
CA ALA A 143 -20.76 -5.31 10.61
C ALA A 143 -19.96 -5.36 11.91
N SER A 144 -19.29 -6.48 12.20
CA SER A 144 -18.53 -6.67 13.44
C SER A 144 -17.26 -5.84 13.48
N SER A 145 -16.43 -5.89 12.42
CA SER A 145 -15.18 -5.13 12.36
C SER A 145 -15.43 -3.62 12.27
N MET A 146 -16.42 -3.19 11.47
CA MET A 146 -16.82 -1.77 11.39
C MET A 146 -17.21 -1.24 12.76
N PHE A 147 -18.07 -1.95 13.50
CA PHE A 147 -18.50 -1.51 14.82
C PHE A 147 -17.32 -1.36 15.79
N ARG A 148 -16.42 -2.37 15.83
CA ARG A 148 -15.22 -2.31 16.69
C ARG A 148 -14.29 -1.16 16.34
N GLN A 149 -14.03 -0.97 15.04
CA GLN A 149 -13.12 0.07 14.56
C GLN A 149 -13.68 1.48 14.75
N LEU A 150 -14.99 1.69 14.50
CA LEU A 150 -15.64 2.97 14.77
C LEU A 150 -15.62 3.32 16.26
N ASN A 151 -15.76 2.32 17.15
CA ASN A 151 -15.60 2.54 18.58
C ASN A 151 -14.16 2.92 18.95
N ALA A 152 -13.17 2.22 18.41
CA ALA A 152 -11.77 2.50 18.68
C ALA A 152 -11.32 3.88 18.17
N ALA A 153 -11.91 4.35 17.08
CA ALA A 153 -11.63 5.65 16.47
C ALA A 153 -12.53 6.80 17.01
N ASP A 154 -13.38 6.54 18.03
CA ASP A 154 -14.38 7.51 18.54
C ASP A 154 -15.27 8.11 17.43
N ALA A 155 -15.65 7.29 16.45
CA ALA A 155 -16.38 7.69 15.25
C ALA A 155 -17.79 7.06 15.13
N ARG A 156 -18.39 6.65 16.25
CA ARG A 156 -19.69 5.95 16.30
C ARG A 156 -20.83 6.67 15.60
N ALA A 157 -20.80 8.02 15.58
CA ALA A 157 -21.80 8.83 14.90
C ALA A 157 -21.93 8.50 13.40
N ARG A 158 -20.88 7.93 12.78
CA ARG A 158 -20.91 7.49 11.37
C ARG A 158 -21.86 6.31 11.13
N LEU A 159 -22.24 5.55 12.16
CA LEU A 159 -23.20 4.44 12.02
C LEU A 159 -24.57 4.88 11.47
N ASP A 160 -24.90 6.16 11.59
CA ASP A 160 -26.11 6.73 11.03
C ASP A 160 -26.04 7.04 9.52
N LEU A 161 -24.88 7.00 8.92
CA LEU A 161 -24.70 7.25 7.49
C LEU A 161 -25.22 6.07 6.64
N PRO A 162 -25.71 6.32 5.42
CA PRO A 162 -26.35 5.29 4.57
C PRO A 162 -25.49 4.08 4.31
N PHE A 163 -24.19 4.27 3.98
CA PHE A 163 -23.25 3.17 3.74
C PHE A 163 -23.07 2.31 4.99
N HIS A 164 -22.81 2.94 6.15
CA HIS A 164 -22.58 2.24 7.41
C HIS A 164 -23.81 1.42 7.83
N ARG A 165 -25.01 1.97 7.69
CA ARG A 165 -26.25 1.23 7.94
C ARG A 165 -26.36 0.01 7.02
N ALA A 166 -26.04 0.15 5.74
CA ALA A 166 -26.12 -0.96 4.79
C ALA A 166 -25.12 -2.08 5.13
N VAL A 167 -23.91 -1.75 5.62
CA VAL A 167 -22.94 -2.75 6.12
C VAL A 167 -23.45 -3.40 7.42
N MET A 168 -23.93 -2.60 8.38
CA MET A 168 -24.46 -3.12 9.66
C MET A 168 -25.67 -4.04 9.48
N GLU A 169 -26.48 -3.79 8.47
CA GLU A 169 -27.63 -4.59 8.11
C GLU A 169 -27.30 -5.76 7.15
N GLU A 170 -26.02 -5.97 6.86
CA GLU A 170 -25.50 -7.00 5.94
C GLU A 170 -26.15 -6.97 4.55
N LYS A 171 -26.51 -5.77 4.05
CA LYS A 171 -27.14 -5.56 2.75
C LYS A 171 -26.13 -5.46 1.60
N LEU A 172 -24.86 -5.29 1.91
CA LEU A 172 -23.77 -5.20 0.94
C LEU A 172 -22.99 -6.53 0.87
N PRO A 173 -22.44 -6.89 -0.30
CA PRO A 173 -21.59 -8.06 -0.41
C PRO A 173 -20.30 -7.87 0.41
N LEU A 174 -19.73 -8.97 0.89
CA LEU A 174 -18.37 -8.96 1.41
C LEU A 174 -17.38 -8.82 0.25
N THR A 175 -16.37 -7.99 0.43
CA THR A 175 -15.40 -7.71 -0.62
C THR A 175 -13.98 -7.64 -0.07
N ILE A 176 -13.01 -7.82 -0.99
CA ILE A 176 -11.61 -7.44 -0.85
C ILE A 176 -11.31 -6.46 -1.98
N GLY A 177 -10.55 -5.43 -1.69
CA GLY A 177 -10.18 -4.45 -2.70
C GLY A 177 -8.93 -3.67 -2.35
N GLY A 178 -8.50 -2.82 -3.26
CA GLY A 178 -7.31 -1.99 -3.07
C GLY A 178 -7.06 -1.09 -4.27
N GLY A 179 -6.02 -0.27 -4.14
CA GLY A 179 -5.53 0.58 -5.21
C GLY A 179 -4.06 0.32 -5.49
N ILE A 180 -3.69 0.27 -6.77
CA ILE A 180 -2.29 0.21 -7.21
C ILE A 180 -1.93 1.58 -7.79
N GLY A 181 -0.98 2.27 -7.18
CA GLY A 181 -0.52 3.57 -7.65
C GLY A 181 0.21 3.47 -8.98
N GLN A 182 -0.40 3.97 -10.06
CA GLN A 182 0.16 3.85 -11.42
C GLN A 182 1.54 4.49 -11.52
N SER A 183 1.68 5.73 -11.07
CA SER A 183 2.94 6.47 -11.15
C SER A 183 4.04 5.86 -10.30
N ARG A 184 3.72 5.40 -9.09
CA ARG A 184 4.70 4.74 -8.22
C ARG A 184 5.17 3.40 -8.81
N LEU A 185 4.27 2.62 -9.40
CA LEU A 185 4.65 1.39 -10.10
C LEU A 185 5.54 1.72 -11.31
N CYS A 186 5.21 2.74 -12.10
CA CYS A 186 6.07 3.20 -13.19
C CYS A 186 7.44 3.68 -12.69
N MET A 187 7.52 4.44 -11.59
CA MET A 187 8.78 4.83 -10.98
C MET A 187 9.65 3.61 -10.63
N LEU A 188 9.06 2.61 -9.97
CA LEU A 188 9.74 1.39 -9.56
C LEU A 188 10.32 0.65 -10.76
N LEU A 189 9.50 0.37 -11.78
CA LEU A 189 9.86 -0.43 -12.93
C LEU A 189 10.81 0.30 -13.89
N LEU A 190 10.63 1.61 -14.07
CA LEU A 190 11.45 2.45 -14.94
C LEU A 190 12.65 3.08 -14.21
N ARG A 191 12.81 2.81 -12.90
CA ARG A 191 13.94 3.30 -12.08
C ARG A 191 14.04 4.82 -12.03
N LYS A 192 12.90 5.47 -11.78
CA LYS A 192 12.80 6.93 -11.82
C LYS A 192 12.92 7.52 -10.41
N ALA A 193 13.66 8.62 -10.30
CA ALA A 193 13.93 9.28 -9.03
C ALA A 193 12.87 10.31 -8.61
N HIS A 194 11.97 10.68 -9.53
CA HIS A 194 10.91 11.63 -9.26
C HIS A 194 9.61 11.24 -9.97
N VAL A 195 8.48 11.37 -9.29
CA VAL A 195 7.15 11.01 -9.84
C VAL A 195 6.82 11.81 -11.11
N GLY A 196 7.32 13.02 -11.24
CA GLY A 196 7.19 13.86 -12.45
C GLY A 196 7.91 13.34 -13.69
N GLU A 197 8.77 12.33 -13.58
CA GLU A 197 9.37 11.67 -14.75
C GLU A 197 8.40 10.67 -15.42
N VAL A 198 7.31 10.31 -14.73
CA VAL A 198 6.31 9.34 -15.18
C VAL A 198 4.88 9.86 -15.14
N GLN A 199 4.69 11.07 -14.66
CA GLN A 199 3.39 11.71 -14.51
C GLN A 199 3.50 13.21 -14.74
N VAL A 200 2.67 13.75 -15.64
CA VAL A 200 2.48 15.21 -15.78
C VAL A 200 1.72 15.72 -14.55
N SER A 201 2.21 16.81 -13.97
CA SER A 201 1.58 17.42 -12.80
C SER A 201 1.93 18.91 -12.71
N VAL A 202 1.45 19.58 -11.68
CA VAL A 202 1.82 20.96 -11.35
C VAL A 202 2.80 20.92 -10.18
N TRP A 203 3.93 21.56 -10.34
CA TRP A 203 4.99 21.56 -9.36
C TRP A 203 5.12 22.93 -8.68
N PRO A 204 5.51 23.00 -7.40
CA PRO A 204 5.89 24.24 -6.74
C PRO A 204 7.03 24.95 -7.48
N ALA A 205 7.08 26.28 -7.40
CA ALA A 205 8.16 27.06 -8.00
C ALA A 205 9.54 26.55 -7.55
N GLY A 206 10.47 26.43 -8.49
CA GLY A 206 11.82 25.96 -8.27
C GLY A 206 12.01 24.42 -8.28
N VAL A 207 10.94 23.62 -8.25
CA VAL A 207 11.07 22.16 -8.34
C VAL A 207 11.61 21.73 -9.70
N GLU A 208 11.10 22.27 -10.79
CA GLU A 208 11.55 21.95 -12.15
C GLU A 208 13.05 22.31 -12.35
N GLU A 209 13.45 23.49 -11.87
CA GLU A 209 14.85 23.93 -11.93
C GLU A 209 15.78 23.04 -11.09
N ALA A 210 15.35 22.67 -9.86
CA ALA A 210 16.12 21.79 -9.00
C ALA A 210 16.27 20.38 -9.59
N MET A 211 15.20 19.85 -10.19
CA MET A 211 15.24 18.55 -10.87
C MET A 211 16.15 18.59 -12.11
N ALA A 212 16.03 19.63 -12.94
CA ALA A 212 16.89 19.83 -14.11
C ALA A 212 18.37 19.95 -13.72
N ALA A 213 18.69 20.66 -12.65
CA ALA A 213 20.05 20.76 -12.11
C ALA A 213 20.59 19.38 -11.66
N GLY A 214 19.73 18.49 -11.18
CA GLY A 214 20.05 17.10 -10.84
C GLY A 214 20.04 16.13 -12.03
N GLY A 215 19.82 16.62 -13.28
CA GLY A 215 19.73 15.77 -14.47
C GLY A 215 18.39 15.01 -14.60
N ILE A 216 17.39 15.36 -13.81
CA ILE A 216 16.04 14.76 -13.81
C ILE A 216 15.14 15.62 -14.70
N ARG A 217 14.58 15.03 -15.75
CA ARG A 217 13.63 15.68 -16.63
C ARG A 217 12.19 15.33 -16.23
N LEU A 218 11.43 16.31 -15.82
CA LEU A 218 9.98 16.17 -15.59
C LEU A 218 9.21 16.21 -16.93
N LEU A 219 8.05 15.51 -16.97
CA LEU A 219 7.16 15.47 -18.13
C LEU A 219 6.32 16.74 -18.24
#